data_458dfb01d0dfc2af7f523f397b6bffbc
#
_entry.id   458dfb01d0dfc2af7f523f397b6bffbc
#
_cell.length_a   1.000
_cell.length_b   1.000
_cell.length_c   1.000
_cell.angle_alpha   90.00
_cell.angle_beta   90.00
_cell.angle_gamma   90.00
#
_symmetry.space_group_name_H-M   'P 1'
#
loop_
_entity.id
_entity.type
_entity.pdbx_description
1 polymer ?
#
loop_
_entity_poly.entity_id
_entity_poly.type
_entity_poly.pdbx_seq_one_letter_code
_entity_poly.pdbx_strand_id
1 'polypeptide(L)'
;GQLGYDCVKEFRARGHEVHGVSSELFPLSDENVMRAVIEATEPDAILHAAAYTAVDQAEDEPALCQMVNAAGTEILARLAKEFGAKFLYISTDYVFPGTGDAPHETNALTAPHNVYGASKLMGEEAVMAHLSQYFIVRISWVFGIHGKNFVKTMLTLAQEHKSLSVVGDQV
;
A
#
# COMPACT_ATOMS: atom_id res chain seq x y z
N GLY A 1 9.81 2.11 1.55
CA GLY A 1 9.25 1.05 2.36
C GLY A 1 9.71 -0.33 1.90
N GLN A 2 9.38 -1.38 2.67
CA GLN A 2 9.83 -2.76 2.42
C GLN A 2 9.51 -3.24 1.00
N LEU A 3 8.23 -3.27 0.64
CA LEU A 3 7.79 -3.73 -0.68
C LEU A 3 8.35 -2.88 -1.82
N GLY A 4 8.31 -1.55 -1.69
CA GLY A 4 8.82 -0.65 -2.73
C GLY A 4 10.30 -0.86 -3.01
N TYR A 5 11.11 -1.15 -1.99
CA TYR A 5 12.53 -1.47 -2.18
C TYR A 5 12.73 -2.75 -3.01
N ASP A 6 12.00 -3.81 -2.67
CA ASP A 6 12.11 -5.08 -3.37
C ASP A 6 11.59 -4.97 -4.82
N CYS A 7 10.51 -4.21 -5.03
CA CYS A 7 10.00 -3.92 -6.38
C CYS A 7 11.02 -3.16 -7.23
N VAL A 8 11.65 -2.11 -6.71
CA VAL A 8 12.70 -1.36 -7.44
C VAL A 8 13.84 -2.28 -7.85
N LYS A 9 14.30 -3.13 -6.93
CA LYS A 9 15.38 -4.08 -7.20
C LYS A 9 14.99 -5.08 -8.29
N GLU A 10 13.81 -5.67 -8.18
CA GLU A 10 13.35 -6.72 -9.10
C GLU A 10 13.07 -6.16 -10.51
N PHE A 11 12.40 -5.02 -10.62
CA PHE A 11 12.14 -4.41 -11.93
C PHE A 11 13.43 -3.98 -12.63
N ARG A 12 14.41 -3.43 -11.89
CA ARG A 12 15.74 -3.12 -12.45
C ARG A 12 16.46 -4.37 -12.93
N ALA A 13 16.40 -5.47 -12.18
CA ALA A 13 17.00 -6.74 -12.57
C ALA A 13 16.37 -7.33 -13.84
N ARG A 14 15.11 -6.98 -14.12
CA ARG A 14 14.38 -7.34 -15.36
C ARG A 14 14.59 -6.35 -16.52
N GLY A 15 15.45 -5.35 -16.35
CA GLY A 15 15.81 -4.40 -17.40
C GLY A 15 14.87 -3.21 -17.55
N HIS A 16 13.99 -2.95 -16.58
CA HIS A 16 13.17 -1.74 -16.56
C HIS A 16 13.95 -0.55 -16.01
N GLU A 17 13.71 0.64 -16.56
CA GLU A 17 14.11 1.89 -15.94
C GLU A 17 13.15 2.16 -14.76
N VAL A 18 13.70 2.40 -13.55
CA VAL A 18 12.88 2.51 -12.34
C VAL A 18 13.31 3.69 -11.49
N HIS A 19 12.39 4.60 -11.28
CA HIS A 19 12.52 5.75 -10.39
C HIS A 19 11.82 5.44 -9.04
N GLY A 20 12.61 5.00 -8.06
CA GLY A 20 12.11 4.75 -6.71
C GLY A 20 12.14 6.04 -5.88
N VAL A 21 11.00 6.44 -5.33
CA VAL A 21 10.85 7.63 -4.50
C VAL A 21 10.46 7.28 -3.06
N SER A 22 10.90 8.11 -2.11
CA SER A 22 10.51 8.02 -0.70
C SER A 22 9.45 9.07 -0.35
N SER A 23 8.80 8.94 0.81
CA SER A 23 7.83 9.93 1.30
C SER A 23 8.42 11.33 1.51
N GLU A 24 9.73 11.44 1.69
CA GLU A 24 10.44 12.74 1.80
C GLU A 24 10.56 13.43 0.44
N LEU A 25 10.78 12.68 -0.63
CA LEU A 25 10.95 13.18 -1.98
C LEU A 25 9.64 13.24 -2.77
N PHE A 26 8.63 12.51 -2.31
CA PHE A 26 7.33 12.38 -2.97
C PHE A 26 6.22 12.31 -1.92
N PRO A 27 5.96 13.42 -1.20
CA PRO A 27 4.90 13.47 -0.20
C PRO A 27 3.53 13.37 -0.86
N LEU A 28 2.71 12.40 -0.44
CA LEU A 28 1.36 12.20 -0.97
C LEU A 28 0.36 13.31 -0.60
N SER A 29 0.79 14.27 0.22
CA SER A 29 0.04 15.46 0.58
C SER A 29 0.31 16.67 -0.32
N ASP A 30 1.27 16.57 -1.24
CA ASP A 30 1.68 17.69 -2.10
C ASP A 30 1.57 17.33 -3.59
N GLU A 31 0.45 17.73 -4.20
CA GLU A 31 0.17 17.49 -5.61
C GLU A 31 1.23 18.12 -6.54
N ASN A 32 1.78 19.30 -6.19
CA ASN A 32 2.75 19.96 -7.03
C ASN A 32 4.07 19.18 -7.10
N VAL A 33 4.52 18.64 -5.97
CA VAL A 33 5.71 17.80 -5.93
C VAL A 33 5.47 16.49 -6.68
N MET A 34 4.31 15.84 -6.49
CA MET A 34 3.95 14.63 -7.23
C MET A 34 3.93 14.87 -8.73
N ARG A 35 3.31 15.94 -9.18
CA ARG A 35 3.24 16.36 -10.58
C ARG A 35 4.63 16.59 -11.18
N ALA A 36 5.46 17.38 -10.51
CA ALA A 36 6.81 17.69 -10.99
C ALA A 36 7.68 16.43 -11.16
N VAL A 37 7.56 15.45 -10.27
CA VAL A 37 8.28 14.19 -10.40
C VAL A 37 7.75 13.35 -11.56
N ILE A 38 6.43 13.27 -11.75
CA ILE A 38 5.82 12.53 -12.86
C ILE A 38 6.19 13.16 -14.20
N GLU A 39 6.13 14.49 -14.30
CA GLU A 39 6.56 15.23 -15.49
C GLU A 39 8.04 14.99 -15.84
N ALA A 40 8.91 14.98 -14.83
CA ALA A 40 10.34 14.77 -15.03
C ALA A 40 10.71 13.33 -15.39
N THR A 41 9.89 12.36 -15.03
CA THR A 41 10.18 10.93 -15.23
C THR A 41 9.35 10.28 -16.34
N GLU A 42 8.25 10.90 -16.77
CA GLU A 42 7.33 10.41 -17.80
C GLU A 42 7.06 8.90 -17.73
N PRO A 43 6.58 8.37 -16.58
CA PRO A 43 6.52 6.93 -16.38
C PRO A 43 5.42 6.27 -17.22
N ASP A 44 5.71 5.12 -17.86
CA ASP A 44 4.71 4.26 -18.49
C ASP A 44 3.76 3.62 -17.48
N ALA A 45 4.25 3.43 -16.23
CA ALA A 45 3.49 2.81 -15.15
C ALA A 45 3.92 3.34 -13.78
N ILE A 46 2.94 3.49 -12.89
CA ILE A 46 3.14 3.87 -11.49
C ILE A 46 2.77 2.69 -10.59
N LEU A 47 3.73 2.22 -9.79
CA LEU A 47 3.49 1.26 -8.71
C LEU A 47 3.36 2.01 -7.40
N HIS A 48 2.14 2.11 -6.89
CA HIS A 48 1.82 2.81 -5.65
C HIS A 48 1.88 1.86 -4.44
N ALA A 49 3.07 1.77 -3.83
CA ALA A 49 3.33 0.94 -2.66
C ALA A 49 3.46 1.75 -1.35
N ALA A 50 3.25 3.07 -1.39
CA ALA A 50 3.25 3.90 -0.21
C ALA A 50 1.90 3.81 0.52
N ALA A 51 1.94 3.69 1.84
CA ALA A 51 0.75 3.69 2.68
C ALA A 51 1.09 4.05 4.14
N TYR A 52 0.13 4.59 4.85
CA TYR A 52 0.10 4.59 6.31
C TYR A 52 -0.32 3.19 6.75
N THR A 53 0.55 2.44 7.40
CA THR A 53 0.35 1.00 7.70
C THR A 53 0.32 0.67 9.20
N ALA A 54 0.39 1.66 10.08
CA ALA A 54 0.28 1.48 11.52
C ALA A 54 -1.20 1.33 11.90
N VAL A 55 -1.74 0.10 11.82
CA VAL A 55 -3.18 -0.19 11.93
C VAL A 55 -3.78 0.34 13.23
N ASP A 56 -3.15 0.02 14.38
CA ASP A 56 -3.63 0.45 15.69
C ASP A 56 -3.55 1.97 15.84
N GLN A 57 -2.45 2.58 15.41
CA GLN A 57 -2.26 4.03 15.48
C GLN A 57 -3.20 4.79 14.53
N ALA A 58 -3.69 4.16 13.47
CA ALA A 58 -4.67 4.77 12.57
C ALA A 58 -5.98 5.14 13.28
N GLU A 59 -6.36 4.41 14.34
CA GLU A 59 -7.55 4.73 15.15
C GLU A 59 -7.38 6.06 15.90
N ASP A 60 -6.14 6.39 16.31
CA ASP A 60 -5.81 7.65 16.97
C ASP A 60 -5.54 8.80 15.97
N GLU A 61 -5.13 8.45 14.74
CA GLU A 61 -4.72 9.41 13.69
C GLU A 61 -5.53 9.25 12.39
N PRO A 62 -6.88 9.18 12.43
CA PRO A 62 -7.69 8.86 11.27
C PRO A 62 -7.52 9.85 10.11
N ALA A 63 -7.36 11.14 10.42
CA ALA A 63 -7.17 12.17 9.40
C ALA A 63 -5.86 11.98 8.62
N LEU A 64 -4.77 11.66 9.30
CA LEU A 64 -3.48 11.38 8.67
C LEU A 64 -3.54 10.10 7.83
N CYS A 65 -4.15 9.05 8.36
CA CYS A 65 -4.33 7.78 7.65
C CYS A 65 -5.14 7.98 6.35
N GLN A 66 -6.26 8.70 6.41
CA GLN A 66 -7.08 9.02 5.23
C GLN A 66 -6.34 9.94 4.25
N MET A 67 -5.62 10.93 4.73
CA MET A 67 -4.85 11.82 3.87
C MET A 67 -3.81 11.03 3.05
N VAL A 68 -3.10 10.09 3.67
CA VAL A 68 -2.08 9.30 2.97
C VAL A 68 -2.72 8.23 2.06
N ASN A 69 -3.65 7.42 2.61
CA ASN A 69 -4.15 6.22 1.92
C ASN A 69 -5.27 6.49 0.93
N ALA A 70 -6.07 7.53 1.15
CA ALA A 70 -7.19 7.89 0.29
C ALA A 70 -6.90 9.13 -0.56
N ALA A 71 -6.78 10.31 0.04
CA ALA A 71 -6.61 11.57 -0.69
C ALA A 71 -5.33 11.59 -1.53
N GLY A 72 -4.19 11.16 -0.97
CA GLY A 72 -2.93 11.07 -1.71
C GLY A 72 -2.99 10.06 -2.86
N THR A 73 -3.70 8.93 -2.67
CA THR A 73 -3.95 7.95 -3.73
C THR A 73 -4.82 8.54 -4.84
N GLU A 74 -5.86 9.30 -4.48
CA GLU A 74 -6.74 9.97 -5.44
C GLU A 74 -5.97 10.97 -6.31
N ILE A 75 -5.14 11.82 -5.69
CA ILE A 75 -4.30 12.77 -6.42
C ILE A 75 -3.39 12.01 -7.40
N LEU A 76 -2.73 10.95 -6.93
CA LEU A 76 -1.82 10.18 -7.76
C LEU A 76 -2.55 9.45 -8.91
N ALA A 77 -3.76 8.95 -8.69
CA ALA A 77 -4.59 8.35 -9.73
C ALA A 77 -5.03 9.36 -10.79
N ARG A 78 -5.38 10.60 -10.39
CA ARG A 78 -5.68 11.68 -11.33
C ARG A 78 -4.47 12.07 -12.18
N LEU A 79 -3.30 12.17 -11.56
CA LEU A 79 -2.05 12.43 -12.27
C LEU A 79 -1.70 11.28 -13.22
N ALA A 80 -1.83 10.03 -12.80
CA ALA A 80 -1.61 8.89 -13.67
C ALA A 80 -2.50 8.92 -14.92
N LYS A 81 -3.77 9.29 -14.76
CA LYS A 81 -4.70 9.50 -15.89
C LYS A 81 -4.23 10.62 -16.81
N GLU A 82 -3.85 11.76 -16.26
CA GLU A 82 -3.42 12.94 -17.02
C GLU A 82 -2.19 12.64 -17.88
N PHE A 83 -1.23 11.91 -17.31
CA PHE A 83 0.01 11.55 -17.99
C PHE A 83 -0.06 10.20 -18.75
N GLY A 84 -1.22 9.53 -18.76
CA GLY A 84 -1.43 8.29 -19.50
C GLY A 84 -0.71 7.06 -18.91
N ALA A 85 -0.26 7.12 -17.66
CA ALA A 85 0.45 6.04 -17.00
C ALA A 85 -0.51 4.93 -16.53
N LYS A 86 -0.10 3.66 -16.70
CA LYS A 86 -0.76 2.51 -16.06
C LYS A 86 -0.57 2.58 -14.55
N PHE A 87 -1.49 1.99 -13.80
CA PHE A 87 -1.45 2.11 -12.34
C PHE A 87 -1.56 0.77 -11.63
N LEU A 88 -0.69 0.50 -10.69
CA LEU A 88 -0.79 -0.64 -9.79
C LEU A 88 -0.87 -0.13 -8.35
N TYR A 89 -2.00 -0.39 -7.70
CA TYR A 89 -2.25 -0.03 -6.31
C TYR A 89 -2.11 -1.22 -5.39
N ILE A 90 -1.27 -1.08 -4.38
CA ILE A 90 -1.14 -2.09 -3.32
C ILE A 90 -2.17 -1.80 -2.24
N SER A 91 -3.16 -2.66 -2.13
CA SER A 91 -4.20 -2.64 -1.10
C SER A 91 -3.95 -3.71 -0.05
N THR A 92 -4.97 -4.07 0.72
CA THR A 92 -4.89 -4.93 1.89
C THR A 92 -6.10 -5.86 2.00
N ASP A 93 -5.94 -6.98 2.68
CA ASP A 93 -7.01 -7.87 3.14
C ASP A 93 -7.94 -7.20 4.17
N TYR A 94 -7.49 -6.16 4.89
CA TYR A 94 -8.31 -5.38 5.83
C TYR A 94 -9.51 -4.66 5.20
N VAL A 95 -9.65 -4.67 3.89
CA VAL A 95 -10.86 -4.19 3.20
C VAL A 95 -12.02 -5.18 3.34
N PHE A 96 -11.76 -6.44 3.70
CA PHE A 96 -12.77 -7.46 3.90
C PHE A 96 -13.30 -7.49 5.34
N PRO A 97 -14.48 -8.09 5.58
CA PRO A 97 -15.10 -8.14 6.91
C PRO A 97 -14.39 -9.09 7.90
N GLY A 98 -13.37 -9.85 7.47
CA GLY A 98 -12.67 -10.80 8.35
C GLY A 98 -13.55 -11.92 8.88
N THR A 99 -14.58 -12.31 8.16
CA THR A 99 -15.51 -13.37 8.54
C THR A 99 -15.52 -14.49 7.51
N GLY A 100 -15.72 -15.74 7.96
CA GLY A 100 -15.73 -16.92 7.09
C GLY A 100 -14.36 -17.61 7.03
N ASP A 101 -14.36 -18.83 6.48
CA ASP A 101 -13.20 -19.73 6.42
C ASP A 101 -12.72 -19.96 4.97
N ALA A 102 -13.41 -19.36 4.00
CA ALA A 102 -13.08 -19.52 2.58
C ALA A 102 -12.26 -18.34 2.07
N PRO A 103 -11.35 -18.57 1.10
CA PRO A 103 -10.68 -17.47 0.42
C PRO A 103 -11.67 -16.49 -0.23
N HIS A 104 -11.37 -15.20 -0.15
CA HIS A 104 -12.18 -14.17 -0.78
C HIS A 104 -11.94 -14.13 -2.29
N GLU A 105 -13.03 -14.10 -3.06
CA GLU A 105 -12.97 -13.83 -4.49
C GLU A 105 -12.61 -12.34 -4.75
N THR A 106 -12.12 -12.04 -5.94
CA THR A 106 -11.70 -10.67 -6.31
C THR A 106 -12.83 -9.65 -6.26
N ASN A 107 -14.08 -10.10 -6.42
CA ASN A 107 -15.30 -9.30 -6.36
C ASN A 107 -16.07 -9.48 -5.05
N ALA A 108 -15.48 -10.12 -4.03
CA ALA A 108 -16.11 -10.27 -2.73
C ALA A 108 -16.46 -8.92 -2.11
N LEU A 109 -17.56 -8.90 -1.36
CA LEU A 109 -18.04 -7.70 -0.69
C LEU A 109 -16.99 -7.20 0.31
N THR A 110 -16.66 -5.92 0.20
CA THR A 110 -15.78 -5.22 1.14
C THR A 110 -16.59 -4.61 2.29
N ALA A 111 -16.10 -4.76 3.51
CA ALA A 111 -16.70 -4.18 4.72
C ALA A 111 -15.60 -4.01 5.80
N PRO A 112 -14.71 -3.07 5.67
CA PRO A 112 -13.59 -2.87 6.61
C PRO A 112 -14.09 -2.50 8.00
N HIS A 113 -13.43 -3.05 9.03
CA HIS A 113 -13.81 -2.83 10.44
C HIS A 113 -12.95 -1.79 11.16
N ASN A 114 -11.89 -1.30 10.53
CA ASN A 114 -10.97 -0.34 11.12
C ASN A 114 -10.66 0.83 10.18
N VAL A 115 -10.09 1.89 10.73
CA VAL A 115 -9.72 3.12 10.01
C VAL A 115 -8.74 2.83 8.87
N TYR A 116 -7.75 1.97 9.11
CA TYR A 116 -6.77 1.59 8.09
C TYR A 116 -7.44 0.93 6.88
N GLY A 117 -8.22 -0.13 7.11
CA GLY A 117 -8.94 -0.83 6.04
C GLY A 117 -9.90 0.08 5.28
N ALA A 118 -10.66 0.92 6.00
CA ALA A 118 -11.55 1.91 5.39
C ALA A 118 -10.78 2.91 4.51
N SER A 119 -9.65 3.43 4.98
CA SER A 119 -8.81 4.36 4.22
C SER A 119 -8.22 3.72 2.96
N LYS A 120 -7.83 2.44 3.04
CA LYS A 120 -7.32 1.68 1.88
C LYS A 120 -8.42 1.40 0.86
N LEU A 121 -9.65 1.07 1.32
CA LEU A 121 -10.80 0.90 0.44
C LEU A 121 -11.16 2.20 -0.29
N MET A 122 -11.16 3.34 0.39
CA MET A 122 -11.34 4.65 -0.26
C MET A 122 -10.28 4.89 -1.35
N GLY A 123 -9.04 4.45 -1.14
CA GLY A 123 -8.00 4.48 -2.15
C GLY A 123 -8.30 3.58 -3.36
N GLU A 124 -8.84 2.37 -3.16
CA GLU A 124 -9.31 1.50 -4.25
C GLU A 124 -10.41 2.18 -5.06
N GLU A 125 -11.40 2.77 -4.38
CA GLU A 125 -12.51 3.49 -5.01
C GLU A 125 -12.02 4.69 -5.83
N ALA A 126 -11.05 5.44 -5.33
CA ALA A 126 -10.43 6.53 -6.06
C ALA A 126 -9.72 6.04 -7.34
N VAL A 127 -8.96 4.95 -7.26
CA VAL A 127 -8.31 4.32 -8.42
C VAL A 127 -9.35 3.91 -9.46
N MET A 128 -10.42 3.22 -9.05
CA MET A 128 -11.50 2.77 -9.93
C MET A 128 -12.27 3.94 -10.57
N ALA A 129 -12.47 5.03 -9.83
CA ALA A 129 -13.19 6.20 -10.33
C ALA A 129 -12.41 6.98 -11.39
N HIS A 130 -11.10 7.03 -11.30
CA HIS A 130 -10.28 7.86 -12.18
C HIS A 130 -9.63 7.11 -13.34
N LEU A 131 -9.36 5.81 -13.21
CA LEU A 131 -8.55 5.04 -14.14
C LEU A 131 -9.32 3.91 -14.81
N SER A 132 -8.91 3.57 -16.04
CA SER A 132 -9.40 2.39 -16.77
C SER A 132 -8.32 1.31 -16.95
N GLN A 133 -7.04 1.67 -16.79
CA GLN A 133 -5.90 0.76 -16.88
C GLN A 133 -5.19 0.69 -15.52
N TYR A 134 -5.69 -0.16 -14.65
CA TYR A 134 -5.15 -0.34 -13.31
C TYR A 134 -5.17 -1.80 -12.86
N PHE A 135 -4.34 -2.09 -11.85
CA PHE A 135 -4.45 -3.27 -11.02
C PHE A 135 -4.57 -2.85 -9.56
N ILE A 136 -5.45 -3.51 -8.82
CA ILE A 136 -5.54 -3.41 -7.36
C ILE A 136 -5.12 -4.77 -6.81
N VAL A 137 -4.05 -4.78 -6.02
CA VAL A 137 -3.48 -6.01 -5.45
C VAL A 137 -3.64 -5.95 -3.94
N ARG A 138 -4.57 -6.72 -3.41
CA ARG A 138 -4.80 -6.89 -1.96
C ARG A 138 -3.81 -7.90 -1.43
N ILE A 139 -3.04 -7.50 -0.44
CA ILE A 139 -1.98 -8.32 0.16
C ILE A 139 -2.14 -8.34 1.67
N SER A 140 -1.60 -9.39 2.31
CA SER A 140 -1.50 -9.51 3.75
C SER A 140 -0.14 -10.08 4.16
N TRP A 141 0.25 -9.87 5.41
CA TRP A 141 1.44 -10.48 6.02
C TRP A 141 2.73 -10.32 5.22
N VAL A 142 2.95 -9.14 4.66
CA VAL A 142 4.14 -8.86 3.84
C VAL A 142 5.40 -8.97 4.68
N PHE A 143 6.33 -9.80 4.25
CA PHE A 143 7.64 -9.95 4.86
C PHE A 143 8.75 -9.94 3.80
N GLY A 144 9.96 -9.62 4.23
CA GLY A 144 11.12 -9.55 3.36
C GLY A 144 12.40 -9.22 4.13
N ILE A 145 13.53 -9.18 3.41
CA ILE A 145 14.84 -8.90 4.00
C ILE A 145 14.93 -7.45 4.48
N HIS A 146 14.28 -6.53 3.80
CA HIS A 146 14.30 -5.10 4.12
C HIS A 146 13.11 -4.69 4.99
N GLY A 147 13.33 -3.66 5.83
CA GLY A 147 12.29 -3.11 6.68
C GLY A 147 11.96 -3.97 7.92
N LYS A 148 10.97 -3.53 8.68
CA LYS A 148 10.42 -4.24 9.83
C LYS A 148 9.27 -5.12 9.38
N ASN A 149 9.16 -6.34 9.91
CA ASN A 149 8.05 -7.25 9.64
C ASN A 149 7.89 -8.26 10.78
N PHE A 150 6.78 -8.98 10.77
CA PHE A 150 6.43 -9.96 11.79
C PHE A 150 7.55 -11.00 11.99
N VAL A 151 8.10 -11.57 10.92
CA VAL A 151 9.14 -12.62 11.02
C VAL A 151 10.36 -12.09 11.79
N LYS A 152 10.85 -10.91 11.44
CA LYS A 152 12.00 -10.30 12.13
C LYS A 152 11.69 -9.96 13.58
N THR A 153 10.48 -9.46 13.84
CA THR A 153 10.03 -9.17 15.20
C THR A 153 10.03 -10.44 16.05
N MET A 154 9.47 -11.54 15.53
CA MET A 154 9.47 -12.81 16.24
C MET A 154 10.87 -13.36 16.48
N LEU A 155 11.78 -13.25 15.51
CA LEU A 155 13.17 -13.64 15.67
C LEU A 155 13.90 -12.85 16.77
N THR A 156 13.64 -11.55 16.85
CA THR A 156 14.21 -10.68 17.91
C THR A 156 13.64 -11.05 19.28
N LEU A 157 12.32 -11.13 19.38
CA LEU A 157 11.66 -11.45 20.66
C LEU A 157 12.01 -12.85 21.17
N ALA A 158 12.23 -13.81 20.29
CA ALA A 158 12.64 -15.18 20.66
C ALA A 158 14.05 -15.24 21.30
N GLN A 159 14.88 -14.22 21.11
CA GLN A 159 16.18 -14.12 21.79
C GLN A 159 16.04 -13.58 23.23
N GLU A 160 15.00 -12.80 23.50
CA GLU A 160 14.79 -12.11 24.77
C GLU A 160 13.78 -12.82 25.68
N HIS A 161 12.84 -13.58 25.10
CA HIS A 161 11.72 -14.22 25.81
C HIS A 161 11.71 -15.73 25.65
N LYS A 162 11.41 -16.45 26.75
CA LYS A 162 11.29 -17.92 26.74
C LYS A 162 9.99 -18.43 26.09
N SER A 163 8.98 -17.59 26.02
CA SER A 163 7.68 -17.88 25.39
C SER A 163 7.11 -16.61 24.80
N LEU A 164 6.41 -16.77 23.68
CA LEU A 164 5.73 -15.68 22.97
C LEU A 164 4.27 -16.08 22.78
N SER A 165 3.36 -15.13 22.98
CA SER A 165 1.96 -15.27 22.60
C SER A 165 1.75 -14.65 21.23
N VAL A 166 1.21 -15.43 20.30
CA VAL A 166 0.92 -15.00 18.94
C VAL A 166 -0.57 -15.21 18.68
N VAL A 167 -1.20 -14.23 18.03
CA VAL A 167 -2.59 -14.34 17.57
C VAL A 167 -2.68 -15.53 16.59
N GLY A 168 -3.63 -16.43 16.82
CA GLY A 168 -3.76 -17.68 16.07
C GLY A 168 -5.11 -17.87 15.37
N ASP A 169 -5.96 -16.83 15.37
CA ASP A 169 -7.30 -16.81 14.80
C ASP A 169 -7.41 -15.96 13.51
N GLN A 170 -6.29 -15.51 12.97
CA GLN A 170 -6.22 -14.87 11.68
C GLN A 170 -6.00 -15.94 10.61
N VAL A 171 -6.95 -16.07 9.70
CA VAL A 171 -6.96 -17.00 8.57
C VAL A 171 -6.79 -16.24 7.27
#